data_6eea916c112c42f0a034632e7dc3622d
#
_entry.id   6eea916c112c42f0a034632e7dc3622d
#
_cell.length_a   1.000
_cell.length_b   1.000
_cell.length_c   1.000
_cell.angle_alpha   90.00
_cell.angle_beta   90.00
_cell.angle_gamma   90.00
#
_symmetry.space_group_name_H-M   'P 1'
#
loop_
_entity.id
_entity.type
_entity.pdbx_description
1 polymer ?
#
loop_
_entity_poly.entity_id
_entity_poly.type
_entity_poly.pdbx_seq_one_letter_code
_entity_poly.pdbx_strand_id
1 'polypeptide(L)'
;MFNEKTRAVAGISAPVAIFSAALFASEKLYDFAFKRVDYVPETSADKQKYADAYYAYVEWLHRQPVQQWQLNANDEANHLVAQYVPTKTTSNRTVIVSHGYKGDGETMANYAYMFHQMGYNVLLPDDRGHGQSAGKYISFGWQDRRDYLGWIDKVVRINGRHTDIILFGVSMGGATVEMMSGEDLPSQVKAIIADCGYSSIEEELAYLLKRQFHLPKYPFVPIVSFINRHRMGYYLSDVSSVEQLKHNHLPIFFIHGDKDVYVPSWMLKENYQAAKGPKQMWQVPNATHAESFWIDPAEYQRHVTAFLNHYVPDK
;
A
#
# COMPACT_ATOMS: atom_id res chain seq x y z
N MET A 1 0.88 11.71 -62.33
CA MET A 1 -0.28 12.23 -61.54
C MET A 1 -0.63 11.19 -60.52
N PHE A 2 -0.01 11.19 -59.33
CA PHE A 2 -0.41 10.32 -58.24
C PHE A 2 -1.62 10.93 -57.54
N ASN A 3 -2.67 10.15 -57.46
CA ASN A 3 -4.04 10.46 -57.10
C ASN A 3 -4.13 11.07 -55.69
N GLU A 4 -4.63 12.31 -55.53
CA GLU A 4 -4.87 13.00 -54.23
C GLU A 4 -5.70 12.14 -53.25
N LYS A 5 -6.59 11.28 -53.72
CA LYS A 5 -7.36 10.35 -52.91
C LYS A 5 -6.48 9.32 -52.17
N THR A 6 -5.36 8.87 -52.77
CA THR A 6 -4.43 7.93 -52.14
C THR A 6 -3.63 8.59 -51.02
N ARG A 7 -3.31 9.89 -51.13
CA ARG A 7 -2.65 10.67 -50.06
C ARG A 7 -3.56 10.93 -48.88
N ALA A 8 -4.85 11.18 -49.11
CA ALA A 8 -5.81 11.41 -48.03
C ALA A 8 -6.09 10.13 -47.20
N VAL A 9 -6.17 8.97 -47.83
CA VAL A 9 -6.36 7.69 -47.13
C VAL A 9 -5.11 7.28 -46.35
N ALA A 10 -3.89 7.50 -46.89
CA ALA A 10 -2.67 7.26 -46.17
C ALA A 10 -2.48 8.24 -44.98
N GLY A 11 -2.96 9.46 -45.08
CA GLY A 11 -2.91 10.48 -44.01
C GLY A 11 -3.86 10.20 -42.83
N ILE A 12 -4.98 9.49 -43.05
CA ILE A 12 -5.93 9.11 -41.99
C ILE A 12 -5.54 7.79 -41.34
N SER A 13 -4.91 6.87 -42.07
CA SER A 13 -4.54 5.56 -41.55
C SER A 13 -3.39 5.59 -40.51
N ALA A 14 -2.42 6.50 -40.68
CA ALA A 14 -1.29 6.58 -39.77
C ALA A 14 -1.67 7.04 -38.34
N PRO A 15 -2.43 8.10 -38.11
CA PRO A 15 -2.92 8.47 -36.76
C PRO A 15 -3.75 7.37 -36.10
N VAL A 16 -4.61 6.69 -36.87
CA VAL A 16 -5.42 5.57 -36.34
C VAL A 16 -4.54 4.41 -35.94
N ALA A 17 -3.53 4.06 -36.71
CA ALA A 17 -2.59 2.99 -36.38
C ALA A 17 -1.76 3.33 -35.12
N ILE A 18 -1.29 4.57 -34.98
CA ILE A 18 -0.54 5.04 -33.79
C ILE A 18 -1.44 5.00 -32.56
N PHE A 19 -2.68 5.46 -32.65
CA PHE A 19 -3.63 5.42 -31.53
C PHE A 19 -3.94 4.00 -31.12
N SER A 20 -4.18 3.11 -32.08
CA SER A 20 -4.45 1.69 -31.81
C SER A 20 -3.24 1.00 -31.15
N ALA A 21 -2.03 1.30 -31.56
CA ALA A 21 -0.80 0.81 -30.94
C ALA A 21 -0.64 1.31 -29.49
N ALA A 22 -0.92 2.60 -29.25
CA ALA A 22 -0.89 3.18 -27.90
C ALA A 22 -1.96 2.55 -27.00
N LEU A 23 -3.16 2.31 -27.49
CA LEU A 23 -4.23 1.63 -26.76
C LEU A 23 -3.83 0.21 -26.39
N PHE A 24 -3.31 -0.56 -27.35
CA PHE A 24 -2.84 -1.93 -27.09
C PHE A 24 -1.70 -1.97 -26.07
N ALA A 25 -0.72 -1.08 -26.19
CA ALA A 25 0.37 -0.98 -25.22
C ALA A 25 -0.15 -0.62 -23.82
N SER A 26 -1.10 0.33 -23.72
CA SER A 26 -1.72 0.72 -22.47
C SER A 26 -2.52 -0.42 -21.81
N GLU A 27 -3.20 -1.27 -22.60
CA GLU A 27 -3.84 -2.48 -22.09
C GLU A 27 -2.83 -3.44 -21.47
N LYS A 28 -1.68 -3.64 -22.12
CA LYS A 28 -0.60 -4.49 -21.56
C LYS A 28 0.01 -3.90 -20.30
N LEU A 29 0.21 -2.60 -20.27
CA LEU A 29 0.69 -1.89 -19.07
C LEU A 29 -0.33 -1.98 -17.92
N TYR A 30 -1.62 -1.84 -18.24
CA TYR A 30 -2.69 -2.02 -17.25
C TYR A 30 -2.66 -3.45 -16.68
N ASP A 31 -2.67 -4.47 -17.53
CA ASP A 31 -2.65 -5.86 -17.07
C ASP A 31 -1.39 -6.16 -16.24
N PHE A 32 -0.24 -5.64 -16.63
CA PHE A 32 1.02 -5.78 -15.88
C PHE A 32 0.95 -5.18 -14.47
N ALA A 33 0.37 -3.97 -14.34
CA ALA A 33 0.34 -3.25 -13.08
C ALA A 33 -0.86 -3.62 -12.18
N PHE A 34 -2.04 -3.85 -12.76
CA PHE A 34 -3.28 -3.95 -12.00
C PHE A 34 -3.83 -5.36 -11.87
N LYS A 35 -3.47 -6.26 -12.78
CA LYS A 35 -4.01 -7.62 -12.73
C LYS A 35 -3.42 -8.40 -11.56
N ARG A 36 -4.29 -9.09 -10.83
CA ARG A 36 -3.90 -10.04 -9.78
C ARG A 36 -2.85 -11.04 -10.30
N VAL A 37 -1.90 -11.34 -9.47
CA VAL A 37 -0.97 -12.47 -9.64
C VAL A 37 -1.18 -13.44 -8.47
N ASP A 38 -1.12 -14.75 -8.76
CA ASP A 38 -1.33 -15.79 -7.75
C ASP A 38 0.01 -16.28 -7.17
N TYR A 39 0.97 -15.37 -7.07
CA TYR A 39 2.28 -15.61 -6.46
C TYR A 39 2.83 -14.32 -5.87
N VAL A 40 3.59 -14.43 -4.79
CA VAL A 40 4.41 -13.32 -4.29
C VAL A 40 5.70 -13.30 -5.13
N PRO A 41 6.06 -12.15 -5.75
CA PRO A 41 7.29 -12.06 -6.53
C PRO A 41 8.52 -12.36 -5.67
N GLU A 42 9.52 -13.01 -6.28
CA GLU A 42 10.80 -13.23 -5.61
C GLU A 42 11.41 -11.90 -5.15
N THR A 43 12.06 -11.97 -4.00
CA THR A 43 12.79 -10.83 -3.44
C THR A 43 13.90 -10.40 -4.40
N SER A 44 14.00 -9.11 -4.66
CA SER A 44 15.05 -8.55 -5.52
C SER A 44 16.45 -8.92 -5.00
N ALA A 45 17.42 -9.08 -5.93
CA ALA A 45 18.76 -9.57 -5.61
C ALA A 45 19.48 -8.72 -4.54
N ASP A 46 19.24 -7.41 -4.49
CA ASP A 46 19.79 -6.50 -3.49
C ASP A 46 19.23 -6.73 -2.07
N LYS A 47 18.03 -7.32 -1.97
CA LYS A 47 17.39 -7.69 -0.69
C LYS A 47 17.63 -9.15 -0.28
N GLN A 48 18.23 -9.96 -1.14
CA GLN A 48 18.52 -11.36 -0.84
C GLN A 48 19.39 -11.52 0.41
N LYS A 49 20.20 -10.50 0.74
CA LYS A 49 21.01 -10.45 1.98
C LYS A 49 20.17 -10.54 3.27
N TYR A 50 18.88 -10.26 3.22
CA TYR A 50 17.95 -10.32 4.36
C TYR A 50 17.12 -11.61 4.40
N ALA A 51 17.29 -12.50 3.43
CA ALA A 51 16.43 -13.68 3.27
C ALA A 51 16.38 -14.56 4.53
N ASP A 52 17.53 -14.87 5.12
CA ASP A 52 17.57 -15.72 6.33
C ASP A 52 16.84 -15.06 7.50
N ALA A 53 17.02 -13.75 7.70
CA ALA A 53 16.32 -13.00 8.73
C ALA A 53 14.82 -12.95 8.46
N TYR A 54 14.42 -12.76 7.20
CA TYR A 54 13.02 -12.76 6.79
C TYR A 54 12.36 -14.11 7.07
N TYR A 55 12.97 -15.21 6.65
CA TYR A 55 12.42 -16.55 6.90
C TYR A 55 12.33 -16.89 8.39
N ALA A 56 13.22 -16.38 9.22
CA ALA A 56 13.11 -16.53 10.67
C ALA A 56 11.85 -15.85 11.24
N TYR A 57 11.44 -14.69 10.70
CA TYR A 57 10.18 -14.03 11.07
C TYR A 57 8.95 -14.81 10.55
N VAL A 58 9.00 -15.34 9.34
CA VAL A 58 7.93 -16.19 8.79
C VAL A 58 7.76 -17.45 9.64
N GLU A 59 8.85 -18.13 10.00
CA GLU A 59 8.80 -19.28 10.92
C GLU A 59 8.23 -18.90 12.29
N TRP A 60 8.59 -17.73 12.81
CA TRP A 60 8.00 -17.23 14.04
C TRP A 60 6.49 -17.08 13.89
N LEU A 61 6.02 -16.46 12.79
CA LEU A 61 4.59 -16.27 12.52
C LEU A 61 3.85 -17.60 12.47
N HIS A 62 4.39 -18.60 11.78
CA HIS A 62 3.79 -19.94 11.68
C HIS A 62 3.71 -20.68 13.02
N ARG A 63 4.52 -20.31 14.02
CA ARG A 63 4.46 -20.88 15.39
C ARG A 63 3.46 -20.17 16.29
N GLN A 64 2.85 -19.07 15.86
CA GLN A 64 1.86 -18.35 16.66
C GLN A 64 0.48 -19.02 16.53
N PRO A 65 -0.43 -18.81 17.50
CA PRO A 65 -1.82 -19.28 17.44
C PRO A 65 -2.64 -18.39 16.49
N VAL A 66 -2.25 -18.36 15.20
CA VAL A 66 -2.87 -17.53 14.16
C VAL A 66 -4.34 -17.93 13.98
N GLN A 67 -5.22 -16.94 14.00
CA GLN A 67 -6.63 -17.08 13.68
C GLN A 67 -6.90 -16.51 12.30
N GLN A 68 -7.54 -17.27 11.42
CA GLN A 68 -7.97 -16.75 10.13
C GLN A 68 -9.31 -16.00 10.30
N TRP A 69 -9.29 -14.72 9.95
CA TRP A 69 -10.49 -13.90 9.93
C TRP A 69 -10.96 -13.67 8.50
N GLN A 70 -12.28 -13.51 8.35
CA GLN A 70 -12.90 -13.25 7.06
C GLN A 70 -13.81 -12.02 7.16
N LEU A 71 -13.90 -11.25 6.08
CA LEU A 71 -14.76 -10.12 5.94
C LEU A 71 -15.48 -10.21 4.58
N ASN A 72 -16.77 -9.96 4.56
CA ASN A 72 -17.53 -9.85 3.32
C ASN A 72 -17.59 -8.37 2.95
N ALA A 73 -16.92 -7.98 1.88
CA ALA A 73 -17.10 -6.66 1.28
C ALA A 73 -18.45 -6.60 0.54
N ASN A 74 -19.02 -5.39 0.44
CA ASN A 74 -20.35 -5.19 -0.17
C ASN A 74 -20.30 -5.10 -1.71
N ASP A 75 -19.30 -5.68 -2.36
CA ASP A 75 -19.12 -5.64 -3.82
C ASP A 75 -18.55 -6.96 -4.37
N GLU A 76 -18.02 -6.94 -5.62
CA GLU A 76 -17.50 -8.14 -6.30
C GLU A 76 -16.32 -8.82 -5.57
N ALA A 77 -15.57 -8.09 -4.72
CA ALA A 77 -14.54 -8.65 -3.84
C ALA A 77 -15.13 -9.09 -2.50
N ASN A 78 -16.20 -9.85 -2.51
CA ASN A 78 -17.02 -10.18 -1.36
C ASN A 78 -16.39 -11.13 -0.33
N HIS A 79 -15.14 -11.55 -0.53
CA HIS A 79 -14.43 -12.45 0.40
C HIS A 79 -13.02 -11.93 0.64
N LEU A 80 -12.81 -11.31 1.79
CA LEU A 80 -11.52 -10.82 2.24
C LEU A 80 -11.04 -11.65 3.42
N VAL A 81 -9.74 -11.90 3.47
CA VAL A 81 -9.10 -12.76 4.47
C VAL A 81 -8.03 -11.97 5.22
N ALA A 82 -7.85 -12.26 6.49
CA ALA A 82 -6.76 -11.72 7.30
C ALA A 82 -6.27 -12.78 8.30
N GLN A 83 -5.00 -12.72 8.64
CA GLN A 83 -4.41 -13.47 9.74
C GLN A 83 -4.43 -12.59 11.01
N TYR A 84 -5.00 -13.07 12.10
CA TYR A 84 -4.96 -12.40 13.39
C TYR A 84 -4.04 -13.15 14.34
N VAL A 85 -3.07 -12.45 14.89
CA VAL A 85 -2.06 -12.96 15.82
C VAL A 85 -2.30 -12.32 17.18
N PRO A 86 -2.95 -13.02 18.13
CA PRO A 86 -3.15 -12.50 19.46
C PRO A 86 -1.84 -12.49 20.25
N THR A 87 -1.70 -11.52 21.18
CA THR A 87 -0.62 -11.52 22.15
C THR A 87 -0.78 -12.67 23.16
N LYS A 88 0.32 -13.07 23.81
CA LYS A 88 0.29 -14.08 24.87
C LYS A 88 -0.42 -13.63 26.14
N THR A 89 -0.43 -12.33 26.39
CA THR A 89 -1.13 -11.69 27.52
C THR A 89 -2.29 -10.87 27.00
N THR A 90 -3.33 -10.68 27.80
CA THR A 90 -4.46 -9.82 27.41
C THR A 90 -3.95 -8.41 27.07
N SER A 91 -4.24 -7.97 25.85
CA SER A 91 -3.90 -6.62 25.39
C SER A 91 -5.12 -5.98 24.74
N ASN A 92 -5.36 -4.73 25.06
CA ASN A 92 -6.38 -3.90 24.41
C ASN A 92 -5.80 -3.13 23.20
N ARG A 93 -4.55 -3.39 22.80
CA ARG A 93 -3.88 -2.73 21.66
C ARG A 93 -3.82 -3.66 20.46
N THR A 94 -4.14 -3.15 19.30
CA THR A 94 -4.08 -3.89 18.03
C THR A 94 -3.41 -3.04 16.97
N VAL A 95 -2.53 -3.62 16.19
CA VAL A 95 -2.05 -3.02 14.94
C VAL A 95 -2.68 -3.75 13.76
N ILE A 96 -3.15 -2.98 12.77
CA ILE A 96 -3.58 -3.49 11.47
C ILE A 96 -2.48 -3.14 10.48
N VAL A 97 -1.90 -4.16 9.84
CA VAL A 97 -0.69 -4.05 9.02
C VAL A 97 -1.05 -4.28 7.56
N SER A 98 -0.93 -3.25 6.74
CA SER A 98 -1.18 -3.27 5.30
C SER A 98 0.09 -3.59 4.53
N HIS A 99 0.04 -4.62 3.68
CA HIS A 99 1.18 -5.10 2.91
C HIS A 99 1.45 -4.29 1.64
N GLY A 100 2.64 -4.48 1.06
CA GLY A 100 3.03 -3.86 -0.20
C GLY A 100 2.43 -4.54 -1.44
N TYR A 101 2.64 -3.90 -2.59
CA TYR A 101 2.20 -4.35 -3.90
C TYR A 101 2.65 -5.79 -4.21
N LYS A 102 1.71 -6.64 -4.60
CA LYS A 102 1.90 -8.08 -4.87
C LYS A 102 2.41 -8.90 -3.67
N GLY A 103 2.35 -8.34 -2.45
CA GLY A 103 2.57 -9.09 -1.23
C GLY A 103 1.29 -9.74 -0.72
N ASP A 104 1.32 -10.15 0.54
CA ASP A 104 0.20 -10.66 1.33
C ASP A 104 0.48 -10.43 2.82
N GLY A 105 -0.40 -10.89 3.70
CA GLY A 105 -0.21 -10.75 5.14
C GLY A 105 1.07 -11.39 5.65
N GLU A 106 1.50 -12.53 5.09
CA GLU A 106 2.72 -13.23 5.50
C GLU A 106 3.98 -12.44 5.18
N THR A 107 3.98 -11.66 4.09
CA THR A 107 5.12 -10.81 3.72
C THR A 107 5.44 -9.74 4.75
N MET A 108 4.53 -9.51 5.71
CA MET A 108 4.67 -8.54 6.81
C MET A 108 5.12 -9.19 8.13
N ALA A 109 5.63 -10.42 8.11
CA ALA A 109 5.97 -11.19 9.30
C ALA A 109 6.98 -10.49 10.23
N ASN A 110 7.96 -9.75 9.68
CA ASN A 110 8.92 -8.98 10.45
C ASN A 110 8.26 -7.83 11.26
N TYR A 111 7.31 -7.13 10.66
CA TYR A 111 6.54 -6.08 11.33
C TYR A 111 5.55 -6.70 12.33
N ALA A 112 4.94 -7.83 11.98
CA ALA A 112 4.10 -8.58 12.89
C ALA A 112 4.88 -9.00 14.15
N TYR A 113 6.10 -9.52 13.97
CA TYR A 113 6.99 -9.82 15.09
C TYR A 113 7.27 -8.58 15.95
N MET A 114 7.70 -7.48 15.33
CA MET A 114 8.04 -6.24 16.03
C MET A 114 6.88 -5.75 16.91
N PHE A 115 5.68 -5.60 16.34
CA PHE A 115 4.52 -5.12 17.09
C PHE A 115 4.04 -6.11 18.14
N HIS A 116 4.13 -7.41 17.85
CA HIS A 116 3.78 -8.44 18.84
C HIS A 116 4.74 -8.40 20.05
N GLN A 117 6.06 -8.20 19.84
CA GLN A 117 7.01 -7.98 20.95
C GLN A 117 6.72 -6.69 21.73
N MET A 118 6.13 -5.68 21.10
CA MET A 118 5.67 -4.45 21.75
C MET A 118 4.30 -4.63 22.47
N GLY A 119 3.74 -5.84 22.50
CA GLY A 119 2.49 -6.17 23.19
C GLY A 119 1.21 -5.82 22.42
N TYR A 120 1.27 -5.70 21.09
CA TYR A 120 0.09 -5.52 20.23
C TYR A 120 -0.42 -6.86 19.72
N ASN A 121 -1.74 -7.05 19.71
CA ASN A 121 -2.35 -7.98 18.77
C ASN A 121 -2.08 -7.48 17.36
N VAL A 122 -1.88 -8.39 16.41
CA VAL A 122 -1.56 -8.01 15.02
C VAL A 122 -2.61 -8.58 14.08
N LEU A 123 -3.17 -7.74 13.22
CA LEU A 123 -4.03 -8.15 12.12
C LEU A 123 -3.29 -7.90 10.80
N LEU A 124 -3.19 -8.94 9.99
CA LEU A 124 -2.50 -8.96 8.70
C LEU A 124 -3.54 -9.27 7.60
N PRO A 125 -4.27 -8.26 7.09
CA PRO A 125 -5.18 -8.48 5.97
C PRO A 125 -4.40 -8.78 4.68
N ASP A 126 -4.98 -9.64 3.84
CA ASP A 126 -4.67 -9.68 2.41
C ASP A 126 -5.56 -8.65 1.71
N ASP A 127 -4.96 -7.68 1.03
CA ASP A 127 -5.66 -6.66 0.27
C ASP A 127 -6.40 -7.27 -0.93
N ARG A 128 -7.35 -6.55 -1.52
CA ARG A 128 -8.06 -7.00 -2.73
C ARG A 128 -7.09 -7.41 -3.83
N GLY A 129 -7.34 -8.56 -4.45
CA GLY A 129 -6.51 -9.07 -5.52
C GLY A 129 -5.14 -9.61 -5.06
N HIS A 130 -4.99 -9.88 -3.77
CA HIS A 130 -3.78 -10.43 -3.18
C HIS A 130 -4.08 -11.65 -2.29
N GLY A 131 -3.08 -12.48 -2.04
CA GLY A 131 -3.12 -13.59 -1.11
C GLY A 131 -4.38 -14.45 -1.25
N GLN A 132 -5.10 -14.66 -0.15
CA GLN A 132 -6.35 -15.42 -0.10
C GLN A 132 -7.61 -14.57 -0.31
N SER A 133 -7.47 -13.24 -0.35
CA SER A 133 -8.59 -12.33 -0.61
C SER A 133 -9.04 -12.36 -2.07
N ALA A 134 -10.34 -12.17 -2.29
CA ALA A 134 -10.92 -12.08 -3.63
C ALA A 134 -10.50 -10.77 -4.35
N GLY A 135 -10.78 -10.72 -5.64
CA GLY A 135 -10.49 -9.57 -6.50
C GLY A 135 -9.68 -9.95 -7.72
N LYS A 136 -10.00 -9.37 -8.87
CA LYS A 136 -9.30 -9.56 -10.15
C LYS A 136 -8.19 -8.55 -10.37
N TYR A 137 -8.30 -7.40 -9.74
CA TYR A 137 -7.42 -6.26 -9.93
C TYR A 137 -6.93 -5.71 -8.60
N ILE A 138 -5.74 -5.19 -8.60
CA ILE A 138 -5.09 -4.51 -7.47
C ILE A 138 -5.59 -3.06 -7.46
N SER A 139 -6.11 -2.60 -6.32
CA SER A 139 -6.72 -1.27 -6.22
C SER A 139 -5.75 -0.15 -5.85
N PHE A 140 -4.50 -0.49 -5.57
CA PHE A 140 -3.49 0.44 -5.07
C PHE A 140 -3.99 1.22 -3.84
N GLY A 141 -4.62 0.52 -2.90
CA GLY A 141 -5.11 1.10 -1.66
C GLY A 141 -6.45 1.83 -1.77
N TRP A 142 -6.94 2.17 -2.98
CA TRP A 142 -8.13 3.01 -3.13
C TRP A 142 -9.42 2.35 -2.68
N GLN A 143 -9.65 1.11 -3.05
CA GLN A 143 -10.79 0.34 -2.53
C GLN A 143 -10.44 -0.26 -1.17
N ASP A 144 -9.19 -0.71 -0.99
CA ASP A 144 -8.70 -1.33 0.23
C ASP A 144 -8.92 -0.43 1.44
N ARG A 145 -8.73 0.90 1.33
CA ARG A 145 -8.97 1.83 2.45
C ARG A 145 -10.37 1.72 3.05
N ARG A 146 -11.37 1.34 2.25
CA ARG A 146 -12.74 1.11 2.73
C ARG A 146 -12.92 -0.28 3.33
N ASP A 147 -12.23 -1.28 2.81
CA ASP A 147 -12.22 -2.62 3.40
C ASP A 147 -11.62 -2.59 4.80
N TYR A 148 -10.60 -1.77 5.00
CA TYR A 148 -9.97 -1.58 6.30
C TYR A 148 -10.93 -1.00 7.36
N LEU A 149 -11.94 -0.21 6.98
CA LEU A 149 -12.99 0.20 7.91
C LEU A 149 -13.75 -1.03 8.46
N GLY A 150 -14.03 -2.00 7.62
CA GLY A 150 -14.63 -3.28 8.03
C GLY A 150 -13.70 -4.09 8.95
N TRP A 151 -12.40 -4.11 8.70
CA TRP A 151 -11.43 -4.73 9.58
C TRP A 151 -11.34 -4.04 10.94
N ILE A 152 -11.34 -2.71 10.96
CA ILE A 152 -11.40 -1.90 12.18
C ILE A 152 -12.64 -2.23 13.00
N ASP A 153 -13.82 -2.27 12.38
CA ASP A 153 -15.08 -2.64 13.03
C ASP A 153 -15.02 -4.06 13.60
N LYS A 154 -14.40 -4.99 12.89
CA LYS A 154 -14.24 -6.36 13.36
C LYS A 154 -13.30 -6.44 14.56
N VAL A 155 -12.19 -5.70 14.56
CA VAL A 155 -11.27 -5.59 15.70
C VAL A 155 -12.01 -5.03 16.92
N VAL A 156 -12.76 -3.93 16.76
CA VAL A 156 -13.53 -3.33 17.86
C VAL A 156 -14.58 -4.30 18.41
N ARG A 157 -15.23 -5.07 17.55
CA ARG A 157 -16.24 -6.06 17.97
C ARG A 157 -15.64 -7.21 18.77
N ILE A 158 -14.44 -7.68 18.41
CA ILE A 158 -13.80 -8.84 19.03
C ILE A 158 -12.98 -8.42 20.27
N ASN A 159 -12.20 -7.34 20.16
CA ASN A 159 -11.29 -6.91 21.22
C ASN A 159 -11.94 -5.89 22.20
N GLY A 160 -13.15 -5.43 21.89
CA GLY A 160 -13.93 -4.53 22.73
C GLY A 160 -13.76 -3.04 22.40
N ARG A 161 -14.68 -2.22 22.92
CA ARG A 161 -14.77 -0.78 22.61
C ARG A 161 -13.60 0.06 23.13
N HIS A 162 -12.80 -0.47 24.03
CA HIS A 162 -11.64 0.19 24.61
C HIS A 162 -10.33 -0.21 23.94
N THR A 163 -10.41 -0.91 22.79
CA THR A 163 -9.22 -1.26 22.02
C THR A 163 -8.62 0.00 21.39
N ASP A 164 -7.29 0.14 21.48
CA ASP A 164 -6.54 1.16 20.77
C ASP A 164 -5.95 0.53 19.51
N ILE A 165 -6.23 1.12 18.34
CA ILE A 165 -5.85 0.59 17.03
C ILE A 165 -4.80 1.50 16.39
N ILE A 166 -3.72 0.89 15.91
CA ILE A 166 -2.69 1.54 15.10
C ILE A 166 -2.84 1.02 13.66
N LEU A 167 -2.79 1.93 12.69
CA LEU A 167 -2.70 1.58 11.29
C LEU A 167 -1.23 1.68 10.86
N PHE A 168 -0.72 0.60 10.31
CA PHE A 168 0.65 0.51 9.81
C PHE A 168 0.65 -0.01 8.38
N GLY A 169 1.49 0.53 7.50
CA GLY A 169 1.61 0.02 6.15
C GLY A 169 2.95 0.32 5.50
N VAL A 170 3.31 -0.51 4.52
CA VAL A 170 4.57 -0.39 3.76
C VAL A 170 4.27 -0.28 2.27
N SER A 171 4.89 0.66 1.58
CA SER A 171 4.76 0.87 0.13
C SER A 171 3.30 1.11 -0.27
N MET A 172 2.67 0.25 -1.08
CA MET A 172 1.23 0.30 -1.35
C MET A 172 0.42 0.36 -0.05
N GLY A 173 0.79 -0.45 0.96
CA GLY A 173 0.16 -0.42 2.28
C GLY A 173 0.39 0.89 3.01
N GLY A 174 1.57 1.52 2.85
CA GLY A 174 1.86 2.85 3.37
C GLY A 174 0.90 3.90 2.79
N ALA A 175 0.75 3.92 1.46
CA ALA A 175 -0.23 4.78 0.80
C ALA A 175 -1.68 4.45 1.18
N THR A 176 -2.00 3.16 1.41
CA THR A 176 -3.32 2.74 1.88
C THR A 176 -3.67 3.37 3.22
N VAL A 177 -2.79 3.27 4.22
CA VAL A 177 -3.05 3.87 5.55
C VAL A 177 -3.02 5.40 5.53
N GLU A 178 -2.21 6.01 4.65
CA GLU A 178 -2.26 7.45 4.38
C GLU A 178 -3.62 7.87 3.81
N MET A 179 -4.14 7.12 2.84
CA MET A 179 -5.47 7.39 2.25
C MET A 179 -6.60 7.10 3.23
N MET A 180 -6.46 6.14 4.13
CA MET A 180 -7.42 5.90 5.21
C MET A 180 -7.56 7.09 6.15
N SER A 181 -6.52 7.91 6.30
CA SER A 181 -6.56 9.09 7.17
C SER A 181 -7.61 10.13 6.76
N GLY A 182 -8.10 10.07 5.54
CA GLY A 182 -9.16 10.92 5.03
C GLY A 182 -10.58 10.34 5.18
N GLU A 183 -10.70 9.10 5.66
CA GLU A 183 -11.99 8.47 5.94
C GLU A 183 -12.47 8.83 7.36
N ASP A 184 -13.76 8.58 7.63
CA ASP A 184 -14.34 8.77 8.96
C ASP A 184 -13.95 7.62 9.90
N LEU A 185 -12.76 7.73 10.48
CA LEU A 185 -12.19 6.70 11.34
C LEU A 185 -12.78 6.78 12.76
N PRO A 186 -13.13 5.63 13.37
CA PRO A 186 -13.65 5.61 14.74
C PRO A 186 -12.56 5.98 15.75
N SER A 187 -12.98 6.47 16.91
CA SER A 187 -12.10 6.97 17.96
C SER A 187 -11.11 5.96 18.55
N GLN A 188 -11.29 4.68 18.23
CA GLN A 188 -10.38 3.59 18.56
C GLN A 188 -9.09 3.66 17.75
N VAL A 189 -9.09 4.22 16.53
CA VAL A 189 -7.88 4.45 15.76
C VAL A 189 -7.14 5.64 16.36
N LYS A 190 -5.88 5.40 16.79
CA LYS A 190 -5.10 6.37 17.56
C LYS A 190 -3.98 7.02 16.78
N ALA A 191 -3.36 6.27 15.89
CA ALA A 191 -2.21 6.74 15.13
C ALA A 191 -2.02 5.94 13.84
N ILE A 192 -1.28 6.54 12.92
CA ILE A 192 -0.94 5.97 11.63
C ILE A 192 0.59 5.96 11.48
N ILE A 193 1.14 4.88 10.92
CA ILE A 193 2.55 4.79 10.56
C ILE A 193 2.63 4.31 9.11
N ALA A 194 3.20 5.14 8.25
CA ALA A 194 3.35 4.89 6.82
C ALA A 194 4.83 4.83 6.43
N ASP A 195 5.28 3.67 5.96
CA ASP A 195 6.63 3.49 5.45
C ASP A 195 6.59 3.45 3.91
N CYS A 196 7.35 4.33 3.27
CA CYS A 196 7.54 4.49 1.82
C CYS A 196 6.23 4.52 0.98
N GLY A 197 5.15 5.14 1.50
CA GLY A 197 3.92 5.37 0.76
C GLY A 197 4.09 6.41 -0.35
N TYR A 198 3.41 6.20 -1.50
CA TYR A 198 3.40 7.17 -2.60
C TYR A 198 2.38 8.29 -2.37
N SER A 199 2.62 9.44 -2.99
CA SER A 199 1.74 10.61 -2.88
C SER A 199 0.51 10.52 -3.79
N SER A 200 0.67 9.88 -4.96
CA SER A 200 -0.37 9.65 -5.96
C SER A 200 0.02 8.49 -6.85
N ILE A 201 -0.95 7.58 -7.12
CA ILE A 201 -0.67 6.46 -8.03
C ILE A 201 -0.46 6.91 -9.47
N GLU A 202 -1.08 8.01 -9.89
CA GLU A 202 -0.88 8.55 -11.23
C GLU A 202 0.57 9.01 -11.44
N GLU A 203 1.15 9.70 -10.46
CA GLU A 203 2.52 10.17 -10.52
C GLU A 203 3.53 9.01 -10.33
N GLU A 204 3.23 8.08 -9.44
CA GLU A 204 4.04 6.88 -9.25
C GLU A 204 4.12 6.04 -10.54
N LEU A 205 2.99 5.77 -11.19
CA LEU A 205 2.98 5.04 -12.45
C LEU A 205 3.67 5.82 -13.58
N ALA A 206 3.52 7.14 -13.63
CA ALA A 206 4.22 7.97 -14.61
C ALA A 206 5.74 7.94 -14.40
N TYR A 207 6.19 7.99 -13.15
CA TYR A 207 7.59 7.88 -12.78
C TYR A 207 8.17 6.50 -13.15
N LEU A 208 7.49 5.41 -12.76
CA LEU A 208 7.92 4.05 -13.05
C LEU A 208 7.90 3.75 -14.55
N LEU A 209 6.89 4.24 -15.29
CA LEU A 209 6.79 4.11 -16.73
C LEU A 209 8.01 4.71 -17.44
N LYS A 210 8.41 5.93 -17.03
CA LYS A 210 9.60 6.58 -17.55
C LYS A 210 10.87 5.83 -17.16
N ARG A 211 10.98 5.39 -15.91
CA ARG A 211 12.19 4.78 -15.37
C ARG A 211 12.44 3.38 -15.88
N GLN A 212 11.41 2.52 -15.92
CA GLN A 212 11.54 1.11 -16.25
C GLN A 212 11.37 0.81 -17.73
N PHE A 213 10.48 1.55 -18.42
CA PHE A 213 10.12 1.29 -19.80
C PHE A 213 10.59 2.40 -20.76
N HIS A 214 11.18 3.49 -20.25
CA HIS A 214 11.58 4.67 -21.02
C HIS A 214 10.44 5.31 -21.83
N LEU A 215 9.20 5.10 -21.38
CA LEU A 215 8.00 5.64 -22.02
C LEU A 215 7.54 6.94 -21.33
N PRO A 216 6.99 7.89 -22.10
CA PRO A 216 6.46 9.14 -21.54
C PRO A 216 5.11 8.92 -20.82
N LYS A 217 4.74 9.84 -19.93
CA LYS A 217 3.41 9.85 -19.27
C LYS A 217 2.27 9.82 -20.31
N TYR A 218 2.39 10.67 -21.35
CA TYR A 218 1.38 10.78 -22.40
C TYR A 218 1.78 9.99 -23.65
N PRO A 219 0.87 9.23 -24.28
CA PRO A 219 -0.56 9.10 -23.96
C PRO A 219 -0.91 7.99 -22.96
N PHE A 220 0.06 7.23 -22.44
CA PHE A 220 -0.14 5.95 -21.78
C PHE A 220 -0.91 6.07 -20.45
N VAL A 221 -0.47 6.92 -19.53
CA VAL A 221 -1.10 7.03 -18.19
C VAL A 221 -2.57 7.48 -18.28
N PRO A 222 -2.97 8.46 -19.10
CA PRO A 222 -4.37 8.79 -19.32
C PRO A 222 -5.20 7.63 -19.87
N ILE A 223 -4.67 6.84 -20.80
CA ILE A 223 -5.36 5.67 -21.35
C ILE A 223 -5.52 4.60 -20.26
N VAL A 224 -4.46 4.29 -19.50
CA VAL A 224 -4.52 3.37 -18.35
C VAL A 224 -5.55 3.85 -17.31
N SER A 225 -5.59 5.15 -17.02
CA SER A 225 -6.57 5.76 -16.12
C SER A 225 -8.01 5.57 -16.62
N PHE A 226 -8.24 5.72 -17.92
CA PHE A 226 -9.54 5.47 -18.54
C PHE A 226 -9.93 3.99 -18.47
N ILE A 227 -9.00 3.06 -18.74
CA ILE A 227 -9.22 1.62 -18.60
C ILE A 227 -9.58 1.29 -17.14
N ASN A 228 -8.86 1.86 -16.17
CA ASN A 228 -9.13 1.68 -14.75
C ASN A 228 -10.52 2.17 -14.37
N ARG A 229 -10.92 3.35 -14.86
CA ARG A 229 -12.28 3.89 -14.65
C ARG A 229 -13.35 2.91 -15.15
N HIS A 230 -13.11 2.28 -16.29
CA HIS A 230 -14.07 1.32 -16.86
C HIS A 230 -14.12 0.00 -16.09
N ARG A 231 -12.97 -0.49 -15.59
CA ARG A 231 -12.85 -1.79 -14.92
C ARG A 231 -13.12 -1.74 -13.41
N MET A 232 -12.72 -0.65 -12.76
CA MET A 232 -12.73 -0.54 -11.30
C MET A 232 -13.56 0.64 -10.77
N GLY A 233 -14.10 1.48 -11.66
CA GLY A 233 -15.04 2.54 -11.28
C GLY A 233 -14.44 3.88 -10.86
N TYR A 234 -13.10 4.07 -10.91
CA TYR A 234 -12.41 5.30 -10.52
C TYR A 234 -11.23 5.60 -11.45
N TYR A 235 -10.84 6.88 -11.54
CA TYR A 235 -9.64 7.31 -12.26
C TYR A 235 -8.38 7.18 -11.39
N LEU A 236 -7.20 7.10 -12.00
CA LEU A 236 -5.93 7.08 -11.25
C LEU A 236 -5.71 8.36 -10.45
N SER A 237 -6.21 9.50 -10.94
CA SER A 237 -6.17 10.78 -10.23
C SER A 237 -6.97 10.80 -8.92
N ASP A 238 -7.92 9.88 -8.74
CA ASP A 238 -8.68 9.75 -7.50
C ASP A 238 -7.83 9.11 -6.39
N VAL A 239 -6.81 8.31 -6.77
CA VAL A 239 -5.94 7.56 -5.86
C VAL A 239 -4.77 8.43 -5.41
N SER A 240 -5.00 9.25 -4.39
CA SER A 240 -4.04 10.24 -3.92
C SER A 240 -3.97 10.29 -2.39
N SER A 241 -2.81 9.93 -1.84
CA SER A 241 -2.50 10.10 -0.42
C SER A 241 -2.52 11.58 -0.05
N VAL A 242 -1.97 12.45 -0.89
CA VAL A 242 -1.94 13.91 -0.69
C VAL A 242 -3.33 14.48 -0.47
N GLU A 243 -4.32 14.10 -1.30
CA GLU A 243 -5.68 14.62 -1.15
C GLU A 243 -6.35 14.13 0.14
N GLN A 244 -6.16 12.87 0.50
CA GLN A 244 -6.74 12.30 1.71
C GLN A 244 -6.07 12.84 2.99
N LEU A 245 -4.76 13.02 2.99
CA LEU A 245 -4.00 13.57 4.11
C LEU A 245 -4.40 15.02 4.47
N LYS A 246 -5.00 15.78 3.56
CA LYS A 246 -5.58 17.10 3.87
C LYS A 246 -6.75 17.02 4.87
N HIS A 247 -7.34 15.86 5.03
CA HIS A 247 -8.43 15.58 5.98
C HIS A 247 -7.95 14.83 7.24
N ASN A 248 -6.66 14.49 7.32
CA ASN A 248 -6.10 13.77 8.46
C ASN A 248 -6.14 14.63 9.75
N HIS A 249 -6.60 14.02 10.84
CA HIS A 249 -6.57 14.61 12.19
C HIS A 249 -5.78 13.77 13.20
N LEU A 250 -5.39 12.55 12.82
CA LEU A 250 -4.66 11.62 13.68
C LEU A 250 -3.15 11.90 13.64
N PRO A 251 -2.43 11.55 14.71
CA PRO A 251 -0.97 11.49 14.65
C PRO A 251 -0.50 10.54 13.55
N ILE A 252 0.40 11.01 12.70
CA ILE A 252 0.97 10.20 11.62
C ILE A 252 2.49 10.26 11.61
N PHE A 253 3.12 9.09 11.48
CA PHE A 253 4.56 8.94 11.33
C PHE A 253 4.91 8.46 9.94
N PHE A 254 5.63 9.29 9.20
CA PHE A 254 6.12 8.99 7.87
C PHE A 254 7.57 8.48 7.96
N ILE A 255 7.82 7.31 7.40
CA ILE A 255 9.14 6.70 7.30
C ILE A 255 9.47 6.50 5.83
N HIS A 256 10.73 6.70 5.40
CA HIS A 256 11.10 6.50 4.00
C HIS A 256 12.62 6.37 3.85
N GLY A 257 13.08 5.47 3.01
CA GLY A 257 14.48 5.37 2.65
C GLY A 257 14.97 6.56 1.82
N ASP A 258 16.14 7.11 2.12
CA ASP A 258 16.69 8.26 1.38
C ASP A 258 17.22 7.88 -0.02
N LYS A 259 17.42 6.56 -0.27
CA LYS A 259 17.84 5.98 -1.56
C LYS A 259 16.70 5.27 -2.29
N ASP A 260 15.46 5.48 -1.86
CA ASP A 260 14.33 4.90 -2.55
C ASP A 260 14.18 5.49 -3.97
N VAL A 261 14.32 4.61 -4.96
CA VAL A 261 14.20 4.92 -6.38
C VAL A 261 13.00 4.21 -7.02
N TYR A 262 12.21 3.50 -6.23
CA TYR A 262 10.96 2.90 -6.66
C TYR A 262 9.80 3.83 -6.34
N VAL A 263 9.56 4.15 -5.07
CA VAL A 263 8.75 5.30 -4.67
C VAL A 263 9.71 6.44 -4.30
N PRO A 264 9.87 7.46 -5.15
CA PRO A 264 10.91 8.45 -4.94
C PRO A 264 10.66 9.30 -3.69
N SER A 265 11.71 9.60 -2.95
CA SER A 265 11.64 10.26 -1.64
C SER A 265 11.03 11.67 -1.64
N TRP A 266 10.83 12.30 -2.82
CA TRP A 266 10.08 13.55 -2.90
C TRP A 266 8.58 13.36 -2.58
N MET A 267 8.02 12.16 -2.82
CA MET A 267 6.64 11.83 -2.45
C MET A 267 6.41 11.84 -0.94
N LEU A 268 7.40 11.41 -0.14
CA LEU A 268 7.37 11.57 1.31
C LEU A 268 7.15 13.04 1.71
N LYS A 269 7.86 13.97 1.06
CA LYS A 269 7.75 15.41 1.36
C LYS A 269 6.36 15.95 1.03
N GLU A 270 5.78 15.52 -0.07
CA GLU A 270 4.41 15.89 -0.46
C GLU A 270 3.39 15.39 0.56
N ASN A 271 3.47 14.10 0.93
CA ASN A 271 2.59 13.50 1.94
C ASN A 271 2.74 14.22 3.29
N TYR A 272 3.97 14.43 3.74
CA TYR A 272 4.22 15.15 4.99
C TYR A 272 3.67 16.57 4.98
N GLN A 273 3.84 17.31 3.87
CA GLN A 273 3.31 18.68 3.76
C GLN A 273 1.78 18.71 3.74
N ALA A 274 1.14 17.74 3.10
CA ALA A 274 -0.32 17.67 2.97
C ALA A 274 -1.01 17.33 4.29
N ALA A 275 -0.41 16.47 5.12
CA ALA A 275 -1.00 16.02 6.38
C ALA A 275 -1.29 17.18 7.34
N LYS A 276 -2.53 17.23 7.90
CA LYS A 276 -3.00 18.30 8.80
C LYS A 276 -2.83 17.98 10.28
N GLY A 277 -2.92 16.72 10.67
CA GLY A 277 -2.77 16.28 12.06
C GLY A 277 -1.34 16.42 12.60
N PRO A 278 -1.12 16.05 13.87
CA PRO A 278 0.23 15.90 14.41
C PRO A 278 1.05 14.93 13.54
N LYS A 279 2.28 15.28 13.22
CA LYS A 279 3.07 14.49 12.28
C LYS A 279 4.55 14.47 12.62
N GLN A 280 5.18 13.33 12.34
CA GLN A 280 6.62 13.15 12.40
C GLN A 280 7.11 12.54 11.09
N MET A 281 8.37 12.74 10.78
CA MET A 281 9.02 12.19 9.58
C MET A 281 10.42 11.71 9.91
N TRP A 282 10.77 10.55 9.38
CA TRP A 282 12.11 9.99 9.45
C TRP A 282 12.55 9.48 8.09
N GLN A 283 13.59 10.10 7.51
CA GLN A 283 14.28 9.56 6.35
C GLN A 283 15.40 8.64 6.83
N VAL A 284 15.31 7.37 6.45
CA VAL A 284 16.30 6.35 6.86
C VAL A 284 17.50 6.42 5.93
N PRO A 285 18.69 6.74 6.47
CA PRO A 285 19.89 6.86 5.65
C PRO A 285 20.26 5.54 4.96
N ASN A 286 20.61 5.62 3.68
CA ASN A 286 21.02 4.51 2.81
C ASN A 286 19.97 3.42 2.56
N ALA A 287 18.75 3.55 3.06
CA ALA A 287 17.68 2.61 2.78
C ALA A 287 17.10 2.83 1.37
N THR A 288 16.93 1.75 0.63
CA THR A 288 16.19 1.71 -0.63
C THR A 288 14.69 1.45 -0.35
N HIS A 289 13.89 1.15 -1.39
CA HIS A 289 12.45 0.91 -1.26
C HIS A 289 12.13 -0.24 -0.29
N ALA A 290 11.27 0.03 0.72
CA ALA A 290 10.86 -0.93 1.76
C ALA A 290 12.06 -1.59 2.49
N GLU A 291 13.18 -0.88 2.60
CA GLU A 291 14.40 -1.37 3.25
C GLU A 291 14.60 -0.71 4.63
N SER A 292 13.76 0.27 5.00
CA SER A 292 13.91 1.05 6.25
C SER A 292 14.07 0.18 7.49
N PHE A 293 13.23 -0.85 7.64
CA PHE A 293 13.31 -1.81 8.74
C PHE A 293 14.62 -2.62 8.70
N TRP A 294 15.05 -3.01 7.52
CA TRP A 294 16.16 -3.95 7.33
C TRP A 294 17.53 -3.34 7.55
N ILE A 295 17.67 -2.01 7.45
CA ILE A 295 18.94 -1.31 7.73
C ILE A 295 19.35 -1.49 9.20
N ASP A 296 18.41 -1.23 10.11
CA ASP A 296 18.59 -1.46 11.56
C ASP A 296 17.22 -1.69 12.21
N PRO A 297 16.81 -2.96 12.39
CA PRO A 297 15.53 -3.29 13.00
C PRO A 297 15.33 -2.73 14.41
N ALA A 298 16.42 -2.64 15.20
CA ALA A 298 16.33 -2.11 16.55
C ALA A 298 16.14 -0.58 16.55
N GLU A 299 16.81 0.14 15.67
CA GLU A 299 16.60 1.57 15.46
C GLU A 299 15.19 1.87 14.95
N TYR A 300 14.72 1.10 13.96
CA TYR A 300 13.37 1.21 13.45
C TYR A 300 12.34 1.05 14.56
N GLN A 301 12.45 -0.01 15.37
CA GLN A 301 11.57 -0.23 16.51
C GLN A 301 11.65 0.91 17.54
N ARG A 302 12.85 1.47 17.82
CA ARG A 302 12.99 2.61 18.73
C ARG A 302 12.22 3.84 18.24
N HIS A 303 12.31 4.17 16.96
CA HIS A 303 11.57 5.30 16.38
C HIS A 303 10.07 5.08 16.45
N VAL A 304 9.58 3.89 16.09
CA VAL A 304 8.16 3.51 16.19
C VAL A 304 7.68 3.58 17.64
N THR A 305 8.45 3.03 18.58
CA THR A 305 8.12 3.06 20.02
C THR A 305 8.07 4.49 20.54
N ALA A 306 9.03 5.33 20.20
CA ALA A 306 9.07 6.72 20.65
C ALA A 306 7.86 7.51 20.14
N PHE A 307 7.46 7.32 18.88
CA PHE A 307 6.26 7.92 18.30
C PHE A 307 4.99 7.45 19.04
N LEU A 308 4.83 6.14 19.24
CA LEU A 308 3.65 5.59 19.89
C LEU A 308 3.56 6.01 21.37
N ASN A 309 4.67 6.01 22.12
CA ASN A 309 4.69 6.47 23.50
C ASN A 309 4.31 7.95 23.64
N HIS A 310 4.63 8.77 22.63
CA HIS A 310 4.29 10.19 22.64
C HIS A 310 2.80 10.44 22.39
N TYR A 311 2.19 9.72 21.44
CA TYR A 311 0.82 9.98 20.99
C TYR A 311 -0.22 8.97 21.52
N VAL A 312 0.21 7.76 21.88
CA VAL A 312 -0.64 6.66 22.34
C VAL A 312 -0.03 6.03 23.59
N PRO A 313 0.17 6.81 24.67
CA PRO A 313 0.79 6.31 25.89
C PRO A 313 -0.04 5.18 26.51
N ASP A 314 0.63 4.26 27.19
CA ASP A 314 -0.02 3.22 27.99
C ASP A 314 -0.91 3.87 29.07
N LYS A 315 -2.14 3.37 29.22
CA LYS A 315 -3.10 3.83 30.23
C LYS A 315 -2.90 3.12 31.54
#